data_0d536693a4e6f08ff627bfe537db676f
#
_entry.id   0d536693a4e6f08ff627bfe537db676f
#
_cell.length_a   1.000
_cell.length_b   1.000
_cell.length_c   1.000
_cell.angle_alpha   90.00
_cell.angle_beta   90.00
_cell.angle_gamma   90.00
#
_symmetry.space_group_name_H-M   'P 1'
#
loop_
_entity.id
_entity.type
_entity.pdbx_description
1 polymer ?
#
loop_
_entity_poly.entity_id
_entity_poly.type
_entity_poly.pdbx_seq_one_letter_code
_entity_poly.pdbx_strand_id
1 'polypeptide(L)'
;NCHVEDDRPRWSGKHYGKTSVHGMNVQATATRMGMPGQQMCSTCHAKTNADVPHGPPGAEVWMLAPAEMAWWGKSSSELCSIVKDPAKTGGRDIKAFADHIGHDALVAWGWAPGVGREPAPFSADETAAMLGQWLSLGLPCPE
;
A
#
# COMPACT_ATOMS: atom_id res chain seq x y z
N ASN A 1 2.59 4.38 -1.33
CA ASN A 1 1.80 4.62 -2.54
C ASN A 1 1.53 3.35 -3.35
N CYS A 2 1.06 2.29 -2.67
CA CYS A 2 0.72 1.01 -3.32
C CYS A 2 -0.68 1.03 -3.94
N HIS A 3 -1.61 1.81 -3.35
CA HIS A 3 -3.01 1.94 -3.79
C HIS A 3 -3.17 3.23 -4.62
N VAL A 4 -2.71 3.21 -5.86
CA VAL A 4 -2.72 4.36 -6.77
C VAL A 4 -3.96 4.37 -7.66
N GLU A 5 -4.27 5.53 -8.24
CA GLU A 5 -5.47 5.74 -9.07
C GLU A 5 -5.43 5.04 -10.44
N ASP A 6 -4.22 4.86 -10.96
CA ASP A 6 -3.94 4.29 -12.27
C ASP A 6 -2.97 3.11 -12.19
N ASP A 7 -2.45 2.66 -13.31
CA ASP A 7 -1.49 1.57 -13.41
C ASP A 7 -0.03 2.02 -13.25
N ARG A 8 0.21 3.28 -12.89
CA ARG A 8 1.55 3.83 -12.73
C ARG A 8 1.93 3.90 -11.27
N PRO A 9 2.98 3.19 -10.84
CA PRO A 9 3.53 3.35 -9.50
C PRO A 9 3.89 4.81 -9.23
N ARG A 10 3.74 5.23 -7.99
CA ARG A 10 4.07 6.59 -7.57
C ARG A 10 5.01 6.56 -6.36
N TRP A 11 5.83 7.56 -6.25
CA TRP A 11 6.68 7.78 -5.08
C TRP A 11 6.38 9.13 -4.45
N SER A 12 6.53 9.26 -3.15
CA SER A 12 6.43 10.54 -2.44
C SER A 12 7.82 11.14 -2.24
N GLY A 13 7.93 12.43 -2.56
CA GLY A 13 9.11 13.21 -2.21
C GLY A 13 9.11 13.60 -0.72
N LYS A 14 9.90 14.59 -0.35
CA LYS A 14 10.04 15.10 1.03
C LYS A 14 8.74 15.66 1.65
N HIS A 15 7.71 15.85 0.87
CA HIS A 15 6.47 16.46 1.36
C HIS A 15 5.32 15.48 1.18
N TYR A 16 4.76 15.07 2.30
CA TYR A 16 3.55 14.27 2.35
C TYR A 16 2.47 14.88 1.46
N GLY A 17 1.82 14.06 0.66
CA GLY A 17 0.77 14.52 -0.27
C GLY A 17 1.27 14.97 -1.66
N LYS A 18 2.57 15.10 -1.87
CA LYS A 18 3.13 15.32 -3.20
C LYS A 18 3.73 14.03 -3.74
N THR A 19 3.16 13.50 -4.78
CA THR A 19 3.64 12.29 -5.44
C THR A 19 4.10 12.57 -6.85
N SER A 20 5.07 11.81 -7.29
CA SER A 20 5.54 11.80 -8.68
C SER A 20 5.36 10.40 -9.26
N VAL A 21 5.07 10.34 -10.54
CA VAL A 21 5.02 9.06 -11.26
C VAL A 21 6.41 8.43 -11.21
N HIS A 22 6.45 7.12 -11.02
CA HIS A 22 7.69 6.35 -11.01
C HIS A 22 8.49 6.57 -12.32
N GLY A 23 9.79 6.73 -12.19
CA GLY A 23 10.68 6.86 -13.34
C GLY A 23 10.65 5.64 -14.27
N MET A 24 11.31 5.76 -15.43
CA MET A 24 11.42 4.70 -16.45
C MET A 24 10.06 4.21 -17.02
N ASN A 25 9.02 5.01 -16.93
CA ASN A 25 7.69 4.69 -17.46
C ASN A 25 7.17 3.30 -17.05
N VAL A 26 7.43 2.90 -15.81
CA VAL A 26 6.95 1.61 -15.27
C VAL A 26 5.42 1.62 -15.23
N GLN A 27 4.81 0.57 -15.74
CA GLN A 27 3.36 0.37 -15.77
C GLN A 27 2.99 -0.93 -15.04
N ALA A 28 2.12 -0.84 -14.06
CA ALA A 28 1.72 -2.00 -13.26
C ALA A 28 0.82 -2.97 -14.02
N THR A 29 0.08 -2.52 -15.04
CA THR A 29 -0.73 -3.40 -15.92
C THR A 29 0.13 -4.40 -16.66
N ALA A 30 1.32 -4.02 -17.13
CA ALA A 30 2.26 -4.96 -17.72
C ALA A 30 2.65 -6.06 -16.72
N THR A 31 2.63 -5.76 -15.44
CA THR A 31 2.92 -6.70 -14.36
C THR A 31 1.71 -7.51 -13.92
N ARG A 32 0.49 -7.09 -14.31
CA ARG A 32 -0.79 -7.75 -13.97
C ARG A 32 -1.32 -8.65 -15.07
N MET A 33 -0.88 -8.49 -16.32
CA MET A 33 -1.32 -9.26 -17.48
C MET A 33 -0.56 -10.58 -17.69
N GLY A 34 -0.22 -11.29 -16.61
CA GLY A 34 0.42 -12.60 -16.69
C GLY A 34 1.94 -12.59 -16.89
N MET A 35 2.55 -11.43 -17.02
CA MET A 35 3.98 -11.30 -16.74
C MET A 35 4.14 -11.26 -15.23
N PRO A 36 5.12 -11.95 -14.65
CA PRO A 36 5.32 -11.94 -13.21
C PRO A 36 5.71 -10.52 -12.77
N GLY A 37 4.74 -9.73 -12.36
CA GLY A 37 4.93 -8.35 -11.94
C GLY A 37 5.95 -8.20 -10.84
N GLN A 38 6.00 -9.18 -10.00
CA GLN A 38 7.00 -9.35 -8.99
C GLN A 38 8.43 -9.38 -9.57
N GLN A 39 8.63 -9.97 -10.74
CA GLN A 39 9.95 -10.02 -11.38
C GLN A 39 10.38 -8.68 -11.98
N MET A 40 9.45 -7.90 -12.51
CA MET A 40 9.80 -6.57 -13.04
C MET A 40 10.14 -5.58 -11.92
N CYS A 41 9.34 -5.55 -10.87
CA CYS A 41 9.62 -4.70 -9.71
C CYS A 41 10.93 -5.14 -9.01
N SER A 42 11.12 -6.43 -8.82
CA SER A 42 12.31 -7.00 -8.18
C SER A 42 13.61 -6.84 -8.97
N THR A 43 13.55 -6.40 -10.23
CA THR A 43 14.76 -6.02 -10.98
C THR A 43 15.51 -4.85 -10.31
N CYS A 44 14.76 -3.92 -9.69
CA CYS A 44 15.32 -2.76 -9.00
C CYS A 44 15.02 -2.75 -7.50
N HIS A 45 13.90 -3.35 -7.09
CA HIS A 45 13.47 -3.45 -5.70
C HIS A 45 13.88 -4.80 -5.12
N ALA A 46 15.01 -4.84 -4.42
CA ALA A 46 15.49 -6.03 -3.73
C ALA A 46 14.67 -6.32 -2.46
N LYS A 47 15.01 -7.39 -1.74
CA LYS A 47 14.36 -7.75 -0.46
C LYS A 47 14.61 -6.77 0.68
N THR A 48 15.63 -5.93 0.53
CA THR A 48 16.01 -4.88 1.50
C THR A 48 16.21 -3.56 0.78
N ASN A 49 16.14 -2.46 1.51
CA ASN A 49 16.48 -1.14 0.97
C ASN A 49 17.91 -1.13 0.42
N ALA A 50 18.10 -0.47 -0.72
CA ALA A 50 19.44 -0.21 -1.22
C ALA A 50 20.25 0.64 -0.22
N ASP A 51 21.52 0.27 -0.01
CA ASP A 51 22.43 0.96 0.90
C ASP A 51 23.12 2.15 0.21
N VAL A 52 22.31 2.99 -0.42
CA VAL A 52 22.75 4.23 -1.05
C VAL A 52 21.69 5.32 -0.83
N PRO A 53 22.07 6.60 -0.68
CA PRO A 53 21.11 7.70 -0.58
C PRO A 53 20.15 7.69 -1.76
N HIS A 54 18.85 7.80 -1.48
CA HIS A 54 17.79 7.78 -2.49
C HIS A 54 17.71 6.52 -3.35
N GLY A 55 18.37 5.44 -2.94
CA GLY A 55 18.29 4.14 -3.62
C GLY A 55 16.87 3.55 -3.58
N PRO A 56 16.58 2.56 -4.43
CA PRO A 56 15.30 1.89 -4.44
C PRO A 56 14.96 1.31 -3.07
N PRO A 57 13.73 1.47 -2.59
CA PRO A 57 13.26 0.75 -1.41
C PRO A 57 13.15 -0.75 -1.73
N GLY A 58 13.25 -1.57 -0.71
CA GLY A 58 13.12 -3.02 -0.83
C GLY A 58 12.29 -3.63 0.28
N ALA A 59 11.57 -4.69 -0.05
CA ALA A 59 10.83 -5.54 0.86
C ALA A 59 10.82 -6.96 0.29
N GLU A 60 10.44 -7.96 1.11
CA GLU A 60 10.41 -9.36 0.68
C GLU A 60 9.59 -9.57 -0.62
N VAL A 61 8.51 -8.80 -0.74
CA VAL A 61 7.69 -8.71 -1.96
C VAL A 61 7.49 -7.24 -2.30
N TRP A 62 7.74 -6.86 -3.56
CA TRP A 62 7.51 -5.51 -4.03
C TRP A 62 6.53 -5.52 -5.20
N MET A 63 5.33 -4.96 -4.99
CA MET A 63 4.25 -4.94 -5.98
C MET A 63 3.25 -3.81 -5.71
N LEU A 64 2.43 -3.48 -6.69
CA LEU A 64 1.26 -2.63 -6.48
C LEU A 64 0.04 -3.46 -6.05
N ALA A 65 -0.84 -2.82 -5.30
CA ALA A 65 -2.18 -3.34 -5.07
C ALA A 65 -2.94 -3.51 -6.40
N PRO A 66 -3.88 -4.44 -6.50
CA PRO A 66 -4.77 -4.59 -7.66
C PRO A 66 -5.49 -3.28 -7.99
N ALA A 67 -5.86 -3.09 -9.26
CA ALA A 67 -6.52 -1.86 -9.72
C ALA A 67 -7.85 -1.59 -9.01
N GLU A 68 -8.56 -2.65 -8.63
CA GLU A 68 -9.81 -2.58 -7.86
C GLU A 68 -9.62 -1.97 -6.48
N MET A 69 -8.38 -1.99 -5.97
CA MET A 69 -7.97 -1.39 -4.70
C MET A 69 -7.26 -0.03 -4.90
N ALA A 70 -7.61 0.70 -5.95
CA ALA A 70 -7.11 2.07 -6.13
C ALA A 70 -7.83 3.00 -5.15
N TRP A 71 -7.08 3.57 -4.22
CA TRP A 71 -7.61 4.43 -3.14
C TRP A 71 -7.27 5.90 -3.31
N TRP A 72 -6.33 6.21 -4.18
CA TRP A 72 -5.91 7.59 -4.42
C TRP A 72 -7.07 8.45 -4.89
N GLY A 73 -7.23 9.62 -4.29
CA GLY A 73 -8.28 10.57 -4.65
C GLY A 73 -9.69 10.23 -4.14
N LYS A 74 -9.85 9.10 -3.43
CA LYS A 74 -11.14 8.73 -2.84
C LYS A 74 -11.38 9.45 -1.51
N SER A 75 -12.62 9.81 -1.28
CA SER A 75 -13.07 10.36 0.01
C SER A 75 -13.02 9.31 1.12
N SER A 76 -13.06 9.77 2.36
CA SER A 76 -13.11 8.87 3.52
C SER A 76 -14.35 7.98 3.52
N SER A 77 -15.48 8.48 3.03
CA SER A 77 -16.73 7.69 2.89
C SER A 77 -16.60 6.59 1.84
N GLU A 78 -15.99 6.91 0.67
CA GLU A 78 -15.70 5.92 -0.37
C GLU A 78 -14.71 4.86 0.12
N LEU A 79 -13.63 5.26 0.79
CA LEU A 79 -12.66 4.32 1.37
C LEU A 79 -13.30 3.42 2.41
N CYS A 80 -14.13 3.98 3.29
CA CYS A 80 -14.90 3.21 4.27
C CYS A 80 -15.76 2.13 3.59
N SER A 81 -16.46 2.49 2.52
CA SER A 81 -17.30 1.57 1.75
C SER A 81 -16.48 0.47 1.07
N ILE A 82 -15.29 0.81 0.55
CA ILE A 82 -14.38 -0.16 -0.08
C ILE A 82 -13.86 -1.16 0.96
N VAL A 83 -13.39 -0.68 2.10
CA VAL A 83 -12.77 -1.52 3.14
C VAL A 83 -13.79 -2.48 3.78
N LYS A 84 -15.06 -2.11 3.80
CA LYS A 84 -16.15 -2.97 4.29
C LYS A 84 -16.59 -4.05 3.31
N ASP A 85 -16.23 -3.94 2.04
CA ASP A 85 -16.68 -4.84 0.98
C ASP A 85 -15.59 -5.85 0.62
N PRO A 86 -15.72 -7.13 1.01
CA PRO A 86 -14.73 -8.16 0.67
C PRO A 86 -14.48 -8.29 -0.83
N ALA A 87 -15.46 -8.02 -1.68
CA ALA A 87 -15.26 -8.06 -3.12
C ALA A 87 -14.27 -7.00 -3.62
N LYS A 88 -14.12 -5.90 -2.86
CA LYS A 88 -13.21 -4.80 -3.16
C LYS A 88 -11.87 -4.87 -2.41
N THR A 89 -11.75 -5.80 -1.46
CA THR A 89 -10.55 -5.99 -0.63
C THR A 89 -9.84 -7.31 -0.94
N GLY A 90 -10.06 -7.88 -2.12
CA GLY A 90 -9.45 -9.15 -2.52
C GLY A 90 -9.95 -10.35 -1.71
N GLY A 91 -11.23 -10.34 -1.34
CA GLY A 91 -11.88 -11.39 -0.56
C GLY A 91 -11.64 -11.28 0.96
N ARG A 92 -10.98 -10.21 1.43
CA ARG A 92 -10.70 -10.02 2.86
C ARG A 92 -11.90 -9.41 3.57
N ASP A 93 -12.38 -10.08 4.60
CA ASP A 93 -13.21 -9.42 5.61
C ASP A 93 -12.38 -8.44 6.46
N ILE A 94 -13.00 -7.71 7.37
CA ILE A 94 -12.31 -6.68 8.16
C ILE A 94 -11.21 -7.27 9.06
N LYS A 95 -11.35 -8.50 9.52
CA LYS A 95 -10.32 -9.16 10.35
C LYS A 95 -9.11 -9.53 9.50
N ALA A 96 -9.33 -10.15 8.35
CA ALA A 96 -8.26 -10.47 7.40
C ALA A 96 -7.63 -9.21 6.81
N PHE A 97 -8.39 -8.11 6.69
CA PHE A 97 -7.87 -6.81 6.29
C PHE A 97 -6.95 -6.21 7.37
N ALA A 98 -7.34 -6.29 8.65
CA ALA A 98 -6.50 -5.84 9.75
C ALA A 98 -5.21 -6.68 9.86
N ASP A 99 -5.30 -7.99 9.66
CA ASP A 99 -4.14 -8.88 9.62
C ASP A 99 -3.19 -8.52 8.45
N HIS A 100 -3.73 -8.27 7.28
CA HIS A 100 -2.94 -7.80 6.12
C HIS A 100 -2.21 -6.48 6.43
N ILE A 101 -2.87 -5.52 7.07
CA ILE A 101 -2.23 -4.26 7.46
C ILE A 101 -1.10 -4.47 8.47
N GLY A 102 -1.29 -5.38 9.42
CA GLY A 102 -0.32 -5.63 10.49
C GLY A 102 0.86 -6.52 10.08
N HIS A 103 0.63 -7.50 9.20
CA HIS A 103 1.58 -8.61 9.01
C HIS A 103 2.03 -8.85 7.57
N ASP A 104 1.42 -8.20 6.57
CA ASP A 104 1.91 -8.32 5.19
C ASP A 104 3.30 -7.70 5.05
N ALA A 105 4.22 -8.44 4.43
CA ALA A 105 5.63 -8.05 4.35
C ALA A 105 5.87 -6.72 3.62
N LEU A 106 5.03 -6.39 2.62
CA LEU A 106 5.14 -5.12 1.91
C LEU A 106 4.52 -3.98 2.71
N VAL A 107 3.39 -4.21 3.38
CA VAL A 107 2.76 -3.22 4.26
C VAL A 107 3.65 -2.94 5.47
N ALA A 108 4.26 -3.98 6.04
CA ALA A 108 5.23 -3.85 7.14
C ALA A 108 6.40 -2.91 6.80
N TRP A 109 6.84 -2.91 5.53
CA TRP A 109 7.83 -1.93 5.08
C TRP A 109 7.33 -0.48 5.24
N GLY A 110 6.06 -0.21 5.00
CA GLY A 110 5.46 1.12 5.16
C GLY A 110 5.48 1.65 6.60
N TRP A 111 5.42 0.77 7.58
CA TRP A 111 5.52 1.11 9.01
C TRP A 111 6.96 1.42 9.45
N ALA A 112 7.96 0.78 8.83
CA ALA A 112 9.37 0.93 9.15
C ALA A 112 10.22 1.03 7.87
N PRO A 113 10.08 2.11 7.08
CA PRO A 113 10.65 2.21 5.72
C PRO A 113 12.16 2.41 5.70
N GLY A 114 12.80 2.54 6.86
CA GLY A 114 14.24 2.69 6.98
C GLY A 114 14.74 4.13 6.95
N VAL A 115 16.05 4.26 7.08
CA VAL A 115 16.73 5.56 7.22
C VAL A 115 16.44 6.49 6.03
N GLY A 116 16.17 7.74 6.31
CA GLY A 116 15.92 8.79 5.32
C GLY A 116 14.52 8.74 4.69
N ARG A 117 13.62 7.91 5.23
CA ARG A 117 12.22 7.80 4.81
C ARG A 117 11.30 8.09 5.98
N GLU A 118 10.15 8.66 5.69
CA GLU A 118 9.13 8.97 6.71
C GLU A 118 8.20 7.76 6.86
N PRO A 119 8.07 7.21 8.09
CA PRO A 119 7.14 6.12 8.35
C PRO A 119 5.68 6.60 8.27
N ALA A 120 4.75 5.65 8.23
CA ALA A 120 3.34 5.96 8.43
C ALA A 120 3.12 6.64 9.81
N PRO A 121 2.09 7.50 9.93
CA PRO A 121 1.87 8.30 11.16
C PRO A 121 1.51 7.47 12.39
N PHE A 122 1.03 6.26 12.21
CA PHE A 122 0.72 5.30 13.27
C PHE A 122 1.53 4.03 13.05
N SER A 123 1.75 3.27 14.10
CA SER A 123 2.32 1.92 14.01
C SER A 123 1.31 0.90 13.46
N ALA A 124 1.80 -0.27 13.06
CA ALA A 124 0.95 -1.39 12.67
C ALA A 124 -0.02 -1.78 13.78
N ASP A 125 0.47 -1.88 15.03
CA ASP A 125 -0.33 -2.27 16.19
C ASP A 125 -1.41 -1.22 16.51
N GLU A 126 -1.08 0.05 16.49
CA GLU A 126 -2.06 1.14 16.68
C GLU A 126 -3.14 1.10 15.62
N THR A 127 -2.75 0.90 14.36
CA THR A 127 -3.71 0.81 13.24
C THR A 127 -4.60 -0.42 13.37
N ALA A 128 -4.05 -1.57 13.73
CA ALA A 128 -4.82 -2.78 13.97
C ALA A 128 -5.80 -2.61 15.14
N ALA A 129 -5.37 -1.95 16.23
CA ALA A 129 -6.23 -1.63 17.36
C ALA A 129 -7.38 -0.70 16.98
N MET A 130 -7.11 0.35 16.19
CA MET A 130 -8.15 1.25 15.65
C MET A 130 -9.16 0.51 14.77
N LEU A 131 -8.72 -0.41 13.94
CA LEU A 131 -9.61 -1.26 13.13
C LEU A 131 -10.46 -2.18 14.01
N GLY A 132 -9.89 -2.74 15.06
CA GLY A 132 -10.63 -3.54 16.04
C GLY A 132 -11.72 -2.74 16.77
N GLN A 133 -11.41 -1.51 17.16
CA GLN A 133 -12.39 -0.60 17.75
C GLN A 133 -13.49 -0.24 16.74
N TRP A 134 -13.14 0.09 15.52
CA TRP A 134 -14.09 0.40 14.46
C TRP A 134 -15.04 -0.77 14.18
N LEU A 135 -14.51 -2.00 14.17
CA LEU A 135 -15.31 -3.22 14.05
C LEU A 135 -16.31 -3.34 15.22
N SER A 136 -15.86 -3.11 16.45
CA SER A 136 -16.73 -3.20 17.66
C SER A 136 -17.86 -2.17 17.66
N LEU A 137 -17.67 -1.05 16.97
CA LEU A 137 -18.67 0.00 16.77
C LEU A 137 -19.65 -0.26 15.61
N GLY A 138 -19.55 -1.41 14.93
CA GLY A 138 -20.41 -1.76 13.79
C GLY A 138 -19.99 -1.11 12.49
N LEU A 139 -18.73 -0.73 12.36
CA LEU A 139 -18.14 -0.18 11.13
C LEU A 139 -18.84 1.10 10.61
N PRO A 140 -19.06 2.14 11.43
CA PRO A 140 -19.68 3.37 10.96
C PRO A 140 -18.80 4.05 9.92
N CYS A 141 -19.42 4.54 8.82
CA CYS A 141 -18.71 5.37 7.84
C CYS A 141 -18.98 6.85 8.11
N PRO A 142 -18.04 7.76 7.83
CA PRO A 142 -18.29 9.18 7.82
C PRO A 142 -19.31 9.54 6.72
N GLU A 143 -20.07 10.60 6.94
CA GLU A 143 -20.99 11.19 5.96
C GLU A 143 -20.24 11.88 4.82
#